data_840222616e14ba54679e0bb958472fa6
#
_entry.id   840222616e14ba54679e0bb958472fa6
#
_cell.length_a   1.000
_cell.length_b   1.000
_cell.length_c   1.000
_cell.angle_alpha   90.00
_cell.angle_beta   90.00
_cell.angle_gamma   90.00
#
_symmetry.space_group_name_H-M   'P 1'
#
loop_
_entity.id
_entity.type
_entity.pdbx_description
1 polymer ?
#
loop_
_entity_poly.entity_id
_entity_poly.type
_entity_poly.pdbx_seq_one_letter_code
_entity_poly.pdbx_strand_id
1 'polypeptide(L)'
;MFHIRTIKARLQWYNLCIICIIAVIFSISSYLTTSRKTVEVAENSLNYHVESITYRYQMAYNEMLNILLNCTERDAFDLRQVGRMETPSERKNGLAYAKMAANYCAVTGYGGYIKRLSIFDENGCAVQTGTALSSVDDWKRILEAPWFSEEASKESGSYFLTLREALFYGEKERMIPMIQPVSGRGKRQWAALFISPKLYQDELVKNDNGSEILVVTRDGERIASLHEEPEHREENVRLIRQILAQGESQGMLSGKVHGSSSRLAWQVQEKSG
;
A
#
# COMPACT_ATOMS: atom_id res chain seq x y z
N MET A 1 50.33 -44.77 17.23
CA MET A 1 51.30 -43.93 17.96
C MET A 1 52.51 -43.68 17.08
N PHE A 2 52.63 -42.51 16.43
CA PHE A 2 53.71 -42.17 15.49
C PHE A 2 54.97 -41.81 16.30
N HIS A 3 56.00 -42.68 16.25
CA HIS A 3 57.29 -42.45 16.87
C HIS A 3 58.15 -41.54 15.97
N ILE A 4 58.16 -40.23 16.24
CA ILE A 4 58.97 -39.27 15.53
C ILE A 4 60.39 -39.38 16.08
N ARG A 5 61.29 -40.03 15.31
CA ARG A 5 62.63 -40.45 15.77
C ARG A 5 63.72 -39.32 15.69
N THR A 6 63.48 -38.20 15.03
CA THR A 6 64.50 -37.18 14.91
C THR A 6 64.00 -35.79 15.35
N ILE A 7 64.86 -34.99 15.94
CA ILE A 7 64.55 -33.61 16.38
C ILE A 7 64.01 -32.78 15.21
N LYS A 8 64.59 -32.95 14.03
CA LYS A 8 64.16 -32.27 12.79
C LYS A 8 62.70 -32.61 12.43
N ALA A 9 62.29 -33.87 12.54
CA ALA A 9 60.93 -34.31 12.26
C ALA A 9 59.92 -33.77 13.30
N ARG A 10 60.33 -33.68 14.58
CA ARG A 10 59.49 -33.06 15.62
C ARG A 10 59.23 -31.58 15.35
N LEU A 11 60.29 -30.85 14.96
CA LEU A 11 60.21 -29.41 14.64
C LEU A 11 59.30 -29.18 13.42
N GLN A 12 59.40 -30.00 12.39
CA GLN A 12 58.51 -29.95 11.22
C GLN A 12 57.06 -30.21 11.59
N TRP A 13 56.79 -31.18 12.47
CA TRP A 13 55.44 -31.46 12.97
C TRP A 13 54.87 -30.29 13.78
N TYR A 14 55.65 -29.66 14.67
CA TYR A 14 55.20 -28.48 15.41
C TYR A 14 54.88 -27.32 14.47
N ASN A 15 55.70 -27.05 13.49
CA ASN A 15 55.44 -26.00 12.48
C ASN A 15 54.17 -26.31 11.69
N LEU A 16 53.99 -27.57 11.27
CA LEU A 16 52.76 -27.98 10.57
C LEU A 16 51.52 -27.78 11.44
N CYS A 17 51.58 -28.20 12.72
CA CYS A 17 50.47 -28.00 13.65
C CYS A 17 50.14 -26.51 13.86
N ILE A 18 51.17 -25.66 13.99
CA ILE A 18 50.95 -24.21 14.15
C ILE A 18 50.29 -23.62 12.90
N ILE A 19 50.75 -24.00 11.71
CA ILE A 19 50.14 -23.55 10.43
C ILE A 19 48.68 -24.00 10.35
N CYS A 20 48.39 -25.26 10.69
CA CYS A 20 47.03 -25.78 10.69
C CYS A 20 46.12 -25.02 11.68
N ILE A 21 46.61 -24.73 12.88
CA ILE A 21 45.87 -23.95 13.89
C ILE A 21 45.58 -22.54 13.37
N ILE A 22 46.58 -21.86 12.82
CA ILE A 22 46.40 -20.53 12.24
C ILE A 22 45.38 -20.55 11.09
N ALA A 23 45.49 -21.53 10.19
CA ALA A 23 44.55 -21.69 9.08
C ALA A 23 43.10 -21.92 9.56
N VAL A 24 42.91 -22.72 10.59
CA VAL A 24 41.57 -22.96 11.19
C VAL A 24 41.02 -21.68 11.83
N ILE A 25 41.83 -20.96 12.61
CA ILE A 25 41.44 -19.69 13.23
C ILE A 25 41.05 -18.68 12.16
N PHE A 26 41.89 -18.55 11.11
CA PHE A 26 41.62 -17.62 10.00
C PHE A 26 40.33 -17.99 9.25
N SER A 27 40.13 -19.29 8.97
CA SER A 27 38.92 -19.78 8.30
C SER A 27 37.64 -19.50 9.11
N ILE A 28 37.67 -19.75 10.42
CA ILE A 28 36.57 -19.45 11.32
C ILE A 28 36.28 -17.95 11.37
N SER A 29 37.32 -17.14 11.54
CA SER A 29 37.22 -15.68 11.58
C SER A 29 36.64 -15.12 10.27
N SER A 30 37.14 -15.59 9.14
CA SER A 30 36.68 -15.21 7.81
C SER A 30 35.23 -15.60 7.60
N TYR A 31 34.86 -16.82 7.98
CA TYR A 31 33.47 -17.30 7.89
C TYR A 31 32.51 -16.43 8.74
N LEU A 32 32.85 -16.17 10.00
CA LEU A 32 32.04 -15.34 10.89
C LEU A 32 31.88 -13.91 10.35
N THR A 33 32.97 -13.33 9.85
CA THR A 33 32.94 -11.98 9.28
C THR A 33 32.09 -11.92 8.01
N THR A 34 32.28 -12.89 7.11
CA THR A 34 31.51 -12.97 5.85
C THR A 34 30.02 -13.21 6.15
N SER A 35 29.72 -14.15 7.06
CA SER A 35 28.33 -14.42 7.47
C SER A 35 27.64 -13.18 8.04
N ARG A 36 28.31 -12.42 8.93
CA ARG A 36 27.75 -11.17 9.48
C ARG A 36 27.51 -10.13 8.40
N LYS A 37 28.49 -9.92 7.50
CA LYS A 37 28.33 -8.98 6.39
C LYS A 37 27.21 -9.37 5.43
N THR A 38 27.07 -10.67 5.13
CA THR A 38 25.98 -11.15 4.27
C THR A 38 24.61 -10.88 4.89
N VAL A 39 24.47 -11.09 6.20
CA VAL A 39 23.23 -10.79 6.92
C VAL A 39 22.96 -9.27 6.89
N GLU A 40 23.95 -8.44 7.20
CA GLU A 40 23.79 -6.98 7.17
C GLU A 40 23.40 -6.45 5.78
N VAL A 41 24.02 -6.97 4.72
CA VAL A 41 23.66 -6.63 3.35
C VAL A 41 22.23 -7.05 3.01
N ALA A 42 21.81 -8.24 3.45
CA ALA A 42 20.45 -8.71 3.23
C ALA A 42 19.42 -7.84 3.98
N GLU A 43 19.71 -7.45 5.22
CA GLU A 43 18.84 -6.55 6.00
C GLU A 43 18.70 -5.18 5.35
N ASN A 44 19.83 -4.58 4.93
CA ASN A 44 19.82 -3.30 4.25
C ASN A 44 19.06 -3.36 2.92
N SER A 45 19.24 -4.44 2.17
CA SER A 45 18.51 -4.68 0.92
C SER A 45 17.01 -4.79 1.16
N LEU A 46 16.60 -5.50 2.21
CA LEU A 46 15.19 -5.67 2.56
C LEU A 46 14.55 -4.33 2.97
N ASN A 47 15.22 -3.55 3.82
CA ASN A 47 14.77 -2.22 4.21
C ASN A 47 14.62 -1.29 3.02
N TYR A 48 15.65 -1.22 2.17
CA TYR A 48 15.60 -0.41 0.95
C TYR A 48 14.43 -0.82 0.04
N HIS A 49 14.13 -2.10 -0.03
CA HIS A 49 13.03 -2.61 -0.84
C HIS A 49 11.67 -2.18 -0.29
N VAL A 50 11.46 -2.31 1.03
CA VAL A 50 10.24 -1.85 1.70
C VAL A 50 10.06 -0.32 1.54
N GLU A 51 11.12 0.46 1.74
CA GLU A 51 11.10 1.91 1.53
C GLU A 51 10.76 2.28 0.07
N SER A 52 11.34 1.58 -0.90
CA SER A 52 11.05 1.80 -2.32
C SER A 52 9.59 1.56 -2.67
N ILE A 53 9.00 0.47 -2.18
CA ILE A 53 7.59 0.15 -2.39
C ILE A 53 6.69 1.20 -1.71
N THR A 54 6.99 1.54 -0.47
CA THR A 54 6.24 2.56 0.28
C THR A 54 6.29 3.92 -0.42
N TYR A 55 7.45 4.31 -0.93
CA TYR A 55 7.60 5.55 -1.71
C TYR A 55 6.71 5.54 -2.96
N ARG A 56 6.64 4.43 -3.69
CA ARG A 56 5.76 4.30 -4.87
C ARG A 56 4.29 4.41 -4.52
N TYR A 57 3.86 3.80 -3.43
CA TYR A 57 2.49 3.95 -2.94
C TYR A 57 2.19 5.39 -2.51
N GLN A 58 3.17 6.08 -1.89
CA GLN A 58 3.02 7.49 -1.57
C GLN A 58 2.91 8.36 -2.83
N MET A 59 3.66 8.06 -3.88
CA MET A 59 3.55 8.74 -5.17
C MET A 59 2.17 8.52 -5.79
N ALA A 60 1.68 7.28 -5.80
CA ALA A 60 0.35 6.96 -6.28
C ALA A 60 -0.74 7.68 -5.48
N TYR A 61 -0.61 7.70 -4.15
CA TYR A 61 -1.50 8.46 -3.27
C TYR A 61 -1.54 9.95 -3.61
N ASN A 62 -0.37 10.57 -3.73
CA ASN A 62 -0.27 12.00 -4.06
C ASN A 62 -0.89 12.31 -5.43
N GLU A 63 -0.72 11.43 -6.40
CA GLU A 63 -1.33 11.56 -7.73
C GLU A 63 -2.86 11.49 -7.64
N MET A 64 -3.39 10.50 -6.91
CA MET A 64 -4.84 10.38 -6.68
C MET A 64 -5.41 11.57 -5.94
N LEU A 65 -4.69 12.08 -4.94
CA LEU A 65 -5.05 13.28 -4.21
C LEU A 65 -5.08 14.51 -5.15
N ASN A 66 -4.07 14.68 -6.00
CA ASN A 66 -4.03 15.77 -6.98
C ASN A 66 -5.20 15.68 -7.95
N ILE A 67 -5.58 14.49 -8.39
CA ILE A 67 -6.75 14.28 -9.24
C ILE A 67 -8.01 14.78 -8.50
N LEU A 68 -8.18 14.35 -7.26
CA LEU A 68 -9.33 14.70 -6.44
C LEU A 68 -9.40 16.22 -6.23
N LEU A 69 -8.30 16.88 -5.83
CA LEU A 69 -8.18 18.32 -5.65
C LEU A 69 -8.48 19.09 -6.95
N ASN A 70 -7.87 18.69 -8.05
CA ASN A 70 -8.12 19.35 -9.34
C ASN A 70 -9.58 19.22 -9.81
N CYS A 71 -10.26 18.14 -9.43
CA CYS A 71 -11.67 17.97 -9.73
C CYS A 71 -12.60 18.75 -8.79
N THR A 72 -12.11 19.24 -7.64
CA THR A 72 -12.95 19.89 -6.62
C THR A 72 -12.67 21.38 -6.43
N GLU A 73 -11.44 21.83 -6.66
CA GLU A 73 -11.03 23.20 -6.34
C GLU A 73 -11.09 24.17 -7.53
N ARG A 74 -11.20 23.68 -8.77
CA ARG A 74 -11.28 24.55 -9.93
C ARG A 74 -12.67 25.17 -10.08
N ASP A 75 -12.72 26.46 -10.39
CA ASP A 75 -13.95 27.18 -10.71
C ASP A 75 -14.78 26.52 -11.84
N ALA A 76 -14.11 25.77 -12.70
CA ALA A 76 -14.76 24.96 -13.74
C ALA A 76 -15.67 23.84 -13.19
N PHE A 77 -15.51 23.50 -11.92
CA PHE A 77 -16.19 22.41 -11.24
C PHE A 77 -17.11 22.92 -10.12
N ASP A 78 -18.00 23.83 -10.43
CA ASP A 78 -18.98 24.30 -9.47
C ASP A 78 -20.21 23.40 -9.49
N LEU A 79 -20.31 22.50 -8.50
CA LEU A 79 -21.50 21.65 -8.32
C LEU A 79 -22.81 22.42 -8.23
N ARG A 80 -22.77 23.70 -7.83
CA ARG A 80 -23.96 24.57 -7.82
C ARG A 80 -24.53 24.81 -9.22
N GLN A 81 -23.71 24.75 -10.25
CA GLN A 81 -24.14 24.86 -11.65
C GLN A 81 -24.75 23.56 -12.17
N VAL A 82 -24.44 22.44 -11.53
CA VAL A 82 -24.99 21.12 -11.86
C VAL A 82 -26.41 20.96 -11.31
N GLY A 83 -26.68 21.54 -10.15
CA GLY A 83 -27.99 21.44 -9.49
C GLY A 83 -28.39 19.99 -9.18
N ARG A 84 -29.68 19.75 -9.11
CA ARG A 84 -30.24 18.40 -8.90
C ARG A 84 -30.42 17.60 -10.19
N MET A 85 -29.95 18.11 -11.30
CA MET A 85 -30.16 17.53 -12.65
C MET A 85 -31.64 17.39 -13.03
N GLU A 86 -32.52 18.17 -12.44
CA GLU A 86 -33.94 18.18 -12.73
C GLU A 86 -34.25 18.89 -14.04
N THR A 87 -33.53 20.00 -14.30
CA THR A 87 -33.70 20.78 -15.53
C THR A 87 -32.80 20.29 -16.66
N PRO A 88 -33.18 20.51 -17.95
CA PRO A 88 -32.32 20.17 -19.08
C PRO A 88 -30.94 20.87 -19.04
N SER A 89 -30.87 22.11 -18.53
CA SER A 89 -29.64 22.88 -18.39
C SER A 89 -28.71 22.25 -17.36
N GLU A 90 -29.24 21.89 -16.18
CA GLU A 90 -28.48 21.22 -15.13
C GLU A 90 -27.93 19.86 -15.58
N ARG A 91 -28.73 19.07 -16.30
CA ARG A 91 -28.29 17.78 -16.86
C ARG A 91 -27.15 17.96 -17.86
N LYS A 92 -27.25 18.99 -18.72
CA LYS A 92 -26.20 19.32 -19.68
C LYS A 92 -24.91 19.70 -18.96
N ASN A 93 -24.98 20.54 -17.94
CA ASN A 93 -23.83 20.97 -17.15
C ASN A 93 -23.23 19.78 -16.39
N GLY A 94 -24.05 18.93 -15.76
CA GLY A 94 -23.59 17.72 -15.06
C GLY A 94 -22.88 16.74 -15.99
N LEU A 95 -23.41 16.54 -17.19
CA LEU A 95 -22.79 15.68 -18.19
C LEU A 95 -21.46 16.25 -18.71
N ALA A 96 -21.39 17.54 -18.96
CA ALA A 96 -20.15 18.22 -19.38
C ALA A 96 -19.08 18.08 -18.28
N TYR A 97 -19.46 18.28 -17.02
CA TYR A 97 -18.61 18.11 -15.87
C TYR A 97 -18.09 16.67 -15.74
N ALA A 98 -18.99 15.69 -15.76
CA ALA A 98 -18.62 14.28 -15.68
C ALA A 98 -17.63 13.87 -16.78
N LYS A 99 -17.84 14.34 -18.01
CA LYS A 99 -16.95 14.11 -19.14
C LYS A 99 -15.56 14.72 -18.92
N MET A 100 -15.51 15.94 -18.39
CA MET A 100 -14.25 16.62 -18.12
C MET A 100 -13.47 15.93 -17.02
N ALA A 101 -14.14 15.55 -15.93
CA ALA A 101 -13.54 14.79 -14.83
C ALA A 101 -13.02 13.42 -15.29
N ALA A 102 -13.81 12.70 -16.12
CA ALA A 102 -13.39 11.43 -16.69
C ALA A 102 -12.14 11.57 -17.57
N ASN A 103 -12.08 12.60 -18.43
CA ASN A 103 -10.91 12.87 -19.25
C ASN A 103 -9.70 13.20 -18.39
N TYR A 104 -9.88 13.97 -17.31
CA TYR A 104 -8.79 14.31 -16.40
C TYR A 104 -8.24 13.04 -15.71
N CYS A 105 -9.10 12.17 -15.21
CA CYS A 105 -8.68 10.89 -14.65
C CYS A 105 -7.93 10.02 -15.68
N ALA A 106 -8.40 10.01 -16.94
CA ALA A 106 -7.83 9.13 -17.98
C ALA A 106 -6.42 9.52 -18.43
N VAL A 107 -6.03 10.80 -18.32
CA VAL A 107 -4.70 11.26 -18.77
C VAL A 107 -3.60 11.07 -17.74
N THR A 108 -3.93 10.64 -16.53
CA THR A 108 -2.96 10.40 -15.46
C THR A 108 -2.32 9.02 -15.59
N GLY A 109 -1.10 8.85 -15.07
CA GLY A 109 -0.40 7.56 -15.07
C GLY A 109 -1.14 6.46 -14.32
N TYR A 110 -2.00 6.82 -13.38
CA TYR A 110 -2.81 5.91 -12.56
C TYR A 110 -4.29 5.86 -12.98
N GLY A 111 -4.66 6.52 -14.07
CA GLY A 111 -6.06 6.61 -14.52
C GLY A 111 -6.77 5.27 -14.72
N GLY A 112 -6.04 4.24 -15.14
CA GLY A 112 -6.56 2.89 -15.31
C GLY A 112 -7.03 2.21 -14.01
N TYR A 113 -6.59 2.70 -12.86
CA TYR A 113 -6.99 2.19 -11.53
C TYR A 113 -8.16 2.96 -10.93
N ILE A 114 -8.54 4.10 -11.50
CA ILE A 114 -9.69 4.88 -11.05
C ILE A 114 -10.94 4.27 -11.65
N LYS A 115 -11.78 3.70 -10.80
CA LYS A 115 -13.04 3.09 -11.23
C LYS A 115 -14.16 4.11 -11.29
N ARG A 116 -14.19 5.04 -10.36
CA ARG A 116 -15.22 6.06 -10.27
C ARG A 116 -14.72 7.28 -9.51
N LEU A 117 -15.15 8.46 -9.96
CA LEU A 117 -15.16 9.69 -9.19
C LEU A 117 -16.63 10.10 -8.98
N SER A 118 -17.00 10.33 -7.74
CA SER A 118 -18.34 10.83 -7.39
C SER A 118 -18.21 12.10 -6.57
N ILE A 119 -18.97 13.13 -6.93
CA ILE A 119 -19.08 14.37 -6.16
C ILE A 119 -20.56 14.53 -5.81
N PHE A 120 -20.86 14.68 -4.52
CA PHE A 120 -22.22 14.66 -4.00
C PHE A 120 -22.40 15.55 -2.77
N ASP A 121 -23.63 15.90 -2.48
CA ASP A 121 -24.05 16.63 -1.29
C ASP A 121 -25.12 15.87 -0.48
N GLU A 122 -25.43 16.37 0.71
CA GLU A 122 -26.46 15.82 1.60
C GLU A 122 -27.86 15.78 0.96
N ASN A 123 -28.10 16.58 -0.07
CA ASN A 123 -29.41 16.75 -0.70
C ASN A 123 -29.58 15.91 -1.96
N GLY A 124 -28.59 15.11 -2.30
CA GLY A 124 -28.65 14.23 -3.45
C GLY A 124 -28.24 14.85 -4.77
N CYS A 125 -27.59 16.01 -4.77
CA CYS A 125 -26.89 16.49 -5.95
C CYS A 125 -25.65 15.61 -6.12
N ALA A 126 -25.52 14.94 -7.24
CA ALA A 126 -24.40 14.07 -7.50
C ALA A 126 -23.95 14.13 -8.96
N VAL A 127 -22.65 14.13 -9.15
CA VAL A 127 -22.01 13.91 -10.45
C VAL A 127 -21.10 12.72 -10.32
N GLN A 128 -21.21 11.79 -11.24
CA GLN A 128 -20.43 10.55 -11.22
C GLN A 128 -19.74 10.35 -12.57
N THR A 129 -18.50 9.85 -12.52
CA THR A 129 -17.78 9.35 -13.69
C THR A 129 -17.60 7.84 -13.56
N GLY A 130 -17.34 7.15 -14.68
CA GLY A 130 -17.10 5.71 -14.70
C GLY A 130 -18.08 4.96 -15.58
N THR A 131 -17.88 3.64 -15.68
CA THR A 131 -18.49 2.78 -16.72
C THR A 131 -19.98 2.56 -16.58
N ALA A 132 -20.57 2.84 -15.44
CA ALA A 132 -22.01 2.69 -15.25
C ALA A 132 -22.62 4.05 -14.94
N LEU A 133 -23.30 4.65 -15.89
CA LEU A 133 -24.25 5.75 -15.69
C LEU A 133 -25.51 5.29 -14.92
N SER A 134 -25.40 4.22 -14.18
CA SER A 134 -26.48 3.55 -13.50
C SER A 134 -26.62 4.08 -12.10
N SER A 135 -27.76 4.61 -11.91
CA SER A 135 -28.43 4.99 -10.68
C SER A 135 -27.79 6.11 -9.82
N VAL A 136 -28.59 7.14 -9.74
CA VAL A 136 -28.51 8.25 -8.78
C VAL A 136 -28.44 7.77 -7.31
N ASP A 137 -28.57 6.47 -7.06
CA ASP A 137 -28.71 5.92 -5.71
C ASP A 137 -27.41 5.47 -5.04
N ASP A 138 -26.28 5.42 -5.76
CA ASP A 138 -25.00 4.98 -5.17
C ASP A 138 -24.49 5.96 -4.11
N TRP A 139 -24.73 7.27 -4.28
CA TRP A 139 -24.35 8.28 -3.31
C TRP A 139 -25.14 8.16 -1.98
N LYS A 140 -26.40 7.72 -2.00
CA LYS A 140 -27.18 7.46 -0.77
C LYS A 140 -26.54 6.35 0.04
N ARG A 141 -26.11 5.28 -0.61
CA ARG A 141 -25.42 4.16 0.04
C ARG A 141 -24.11 4.58 0.66
N ILE A 142 -23.40 5.53 0.04
CA ILE A 142 -22.17 6.10 0.62
C ILE A 142 -22.53 6.91 1.87
N LEU A 143 -23.53 7.80 1.79
CA LEU A 143 -23.97 8.61 2.93
C LEU A 143 -24.50 7.78 4.11
N GLU A 144 -25.15 6.68 3.83
CA GLU A 144 -25.73 5.77 4.82
C GLU A 144 -24.71 4.77 5.39
N ALA A 145 -23.50 4.67 4.77
CA ALA A 145 -22.49 3.74 5.22
C ALA A 145 -21.89 4.18 6.57
N PRO A 146 -21.81 3.31 7.59
CA PRO A 146 -21.26 3.67 8.90
C PRO A 146 -19.83 4.24 8.80
N TRP A 147 -19.00 3.65 7.96
CA TRP A 147 -17.63 4.09 7.75
C TRP A 147 -17.55 5.51 7.17
N PHE A 148 -18.55 5.94 6.39
CA PHE A 148 -18.58 7.30 5.83
C PHE A 148 -18.91 8.33 6.89
N SER A 149 -19.88 8.06 7.78
CA SER A 149 -20.27 8.98 8.85
C SER A 149 -19.13 9.25 9.83
N GLU A 150 -18.33 8.25 10.15
CA GLU A 150 -17.13 8.38 10.99
C GLU A 150 -16.07 9.27 10.34
N GLU A 151 -15.81 9.09 9.06
CA GLU A 151 -14.84 9.88 8.32
C GLU A 151 -15.35 11.29 7.98
N ALA A 152 -16.60 11.43 7.62
CA ALA A 152 -17.22 12.72 7.30
C ALA A 152 -17.29 13.66 8.53
N SER A 153 -17.17 13.13 9.74
CA SER A 153 -17.08 13.92 10.97
C SER A 153 -15.71 14.59 11.16
N LYS A 154 -14.67 14.14 10.46
CA LYS A 154 -13.34 14.74 10.49
C LYS A 154 -13.35 16.03 9.69
N GLU A 155 -13.01 17.15 10.32
CA GLU A 155 -13.17 18.50 9.75
C GLU A 155 -12.16 18.87 8.68
N SER A 156 -11.04 18.15 8.53
CA SER A 156 -9.99 18.53 7.59
C SER A 156 -9.22 17.35 7.02
N GLY A 157 -8.90 17.43 5.73
CA GLY A 157 -7.96 16.54 5.06
C GLY A 157 -8.61 15.62 4.03
N SER A 158 -7.76 14.97 3.25
CA SER A 158 -8.13 13.89 2.36
C SER A 158 -7.93 12.59 3.10
N TYR A 159 -8.87 11.67 2.97
CA TYR A 159 -8.87 10.42 3.71
C TYR A 159 -8.67 9.25 2.77
N PHE A 160 -7.60 8.49 2.99
CA PHE A 160 -7.49 7.16 2.43
C PHE A 160 -8.26 6.23 3.36
N LEU A 161 -9.32 5.65 2.85
CA LEU A 161 -10.10 4.70 3.61
C LEU A 161 -9.63 3.28 3.32
N THR A 162 -9.83 2.43 4.31
CA THR A 162 -9.56 1.00 4.19
C THR A 162 -10.36 0.38 3.04
N LEU A 163 -9.88 -0.75 2.54
CA LEU A 163 -10.53 -1.53 1.50
C LEU A 163 -12.01 -1.79 1.86
N ARG A 164 -12.92 -1.36 1.00
CA ARG A 164 -14.36 -1.51 1.20
C ARG A 164 -15.03 -2.19 0.02
N GLU A 165 -16.10 -2.89 0.28
CA GLU A 165 -16.95 -3.40 -0.77
C GLU A 165 -17.79 -2.25 -1.31
N ALA A 166 -17.45 -1.78 -2.51
CA ALA A 166 -18.25 -0.77 -3.17
C ALA A 166 -19.33 -1.45 -4.00
N LEU A 167 -20.58 -1.15 -3.65
CA LEU A 167 -21.76 -1.63 -4.37
C LEU A 167 -22.11 -0.62 -5.44
N PHE A 168 -21.53 -0.76 -6.62
CA PHE A 168 -22.04 -0.10 -7.81
C PHE A 168 -23.10 -0.98 -8.47
N TYR A 169 -24.01 -0.36 -9.21
CA TYR A 169 -25.09 -1.08 -9.87
C TYR A 169 -24.55 -2.25 -10.71
N GLY A 170 -24.94 -3.46 -10.36
CA GLY A 170 -24.54 -4.70 -11.03
C GLY A 170 -23.14 -5.23 -10.68
N GLU A 171 -22.37 -4.53 -9.87
CA GLU A 171 -21.02 -4.94 -9.50
C GLU A 171 -20.85 -4.98 -7.97
N LYS A 172 -20.23 -6.05 -7.49
CA LYS A 172 -19.67 -6.16 -6.16
C LYS A 172 -18.15 -6.21 -6.34
N GLU A 173 -17.48 -5.09 -6.16
CA GLU A 173 -16.02 -5.01 -6.29
C GLU A 173 -15.43 -4.38 -5.04
N ARG A 174 -14.34 -4.95 -4.55
CA ARG A 174 -13.59 -4.33 -3.46
C ARG A 174 -12.81 -3.16 -4.01
N MET A 175 -12.92 -1.99 -3.38
CA MET A 175 -12.28 -0.76 -3.79
C MET A 175 -11.76 -0.01 -2.58
N ILE A 176 -10.82 0.87 -2.83
CA ILE A 176 -10.27 1.76 -1.82
C ILE A 176 -10.85 3.15 -2.10
N PRO A 177 -11.82 3.63 -1.32
CA PRO A 177 -12.35 4.96 -1.47
C PRO A 177 -11.39 5.98 -0.86
N MET A 178 -11.12 7.05 -1.61
CA MET A 178 -10.48 8.26 -1.13
C MET A 178 -11.53 9.36 -1.10
N ILE A 179 -11.85 9.89 0.06
CA ILE A 179 -12.91 10.89 0.22
C ILE A 179 -12.33 12.18 0.76
N GLN A 180 -12.77 13.29 0.19
CA GLN A 180 -12.41 14.63 0.61
C GLN A 180 -13.66 15.47 0.77
N PRO A 181 -13.80 16.22 1.88
CA PRO A 181 -14.79 17.28 1.96
C PRO A 181 -14.45 18.40 0.98
N VAL A 182 -15.43 18.84 0.23
CA VAL A 182 -15.31 19.95 -0.72
C VAL A 182 -15.83 21.24 -0.06
N SER A 183 -15.00 22.27 -0.02
CA SER A 183 -15.37 23.55 0.52
C SER A 183 -16.41 24.23 -0.37
N GLY A 184 -17.67 24.22 0.05
CA GLY A 184 -18.77 24.89 -0.64
C GLY A 184 -19.47 25.92 0.26
N ARG A 185 -19.89 27.06 -0.29
CA ARG A 185 -20.66 28.04 0.47
C ARG A 185 -22.02 27.47 0.87
N GLY A 186 -22.13 27.02 2.10
CA GLY A 186 -23.42 26.77 2.77
C GLY A 186 -23.92 25.33 2.80
N LYS A 187 -23.29 24.36 2.14
CA LYS A 187 -23.68 22.93 2.20
C LYS A 187 -22.46 22.04 2.24
N ARG A 188 -22.54 20.96 3.00
CA ARG A 188 -21.48 19.93 3.02
C ARG A 188 -21.52 19.17 1.70
N GLN A 189 -20.37 19.12 1.04
CA GLN A 189 -20.16 18.38 -0.19
C GLN A 189 -18.92 17.50 -0.03
N TRP A 190 -18.90 16.39 -0.73
CA TRP A 190 -17.80 15.44 -0.72
C TRP A 190 -17.44 15.01 -2.14
N ALA A 191 -16.17 14.79 -2.35
CA ALA A 191 -15.67 14.10 -3.52
C ALA A 191 -15.09 12.75 -3.08
N ALA A 192 -15.49 11.69 -3.75
CA ALA A 192 -15.04 10.33 -3.50
C ALA A 192 -14.41 9.75 -4.76
N LEU A 193 -13.16 9.35 -4.67
CA LEU A 193 -12.42 8.64 -5.70
C LEU A 193 -12.33 7.16 -5.30
N PHE A 194 -12.82 6.27 -6.16
CA PHE A 194 -12.78 4.82 -5.92
C PHE A 194 -11.66 4.19 -6.73
N ILE A 195 -10.70 3.61 -6.02
CA ILE A 195 -9.45 3.08 -6.57
C ILE A 195 -9.46 1.56 -6.50
N SER A 196 -9.09 0.92 -7.60
CA SER A 196 -8.93 -0.53 -7.65
C SER A 196 -7.71 -0.98 -6.82
N PRO A 197 -7.85 -1.99 -5.94
CA PRO A 197 -6.73 -2.59 -5.22
C PRO A 197 -5.65 -3.16 -6.14
N LYS A 198 -6.00 -3.39 -7.41
CA LYS A 198 -5.05 -3.81 -8.44
C LYS A 198 -3.85 -2.88 -8.57
N LEU A 199 -3.99 -1.59 -8.23
CA LEU A 199 -2.90 -0.64 -8.15
C LEU A 199 -1.75 -1.19 -7.28
N TYR A 200 -2.07 -1.65 -6.08
CA TYR A 200 -1.06 -2.18 -5.14
C TYR A 200 -0.43 -3.46 -5.67
N GLN A 201 -1.23 -4.35 -6.23
CA GLN A 201 -0.74 -5.60 -6.81
C GLN A 201 0.21 -5.36 -7.98
N ASP A 202 -0.15 -4.47 -8.90
CA ASP A 202 0.66 -4.18 -10.09
C ASP A 202 1.99 -3.48 -9.71
N GLU A 203 1.97 -2.62 -8.69
CA GLU A 203 3.20 -2.00 -8.17
C GLU A 203 4.12 -3.01 -7.45
N LEU A 204 3.56 -4.01 -6.75
CA LEU A 204 4.36 -5.11 -6.19
C LEU A 204 5.05 -5.91 -7.30
N VAL A 205 4.30 -6.30 -8.33
CA VAL A 205 4.83 -7.09 -9.45
C VAL A 205 5.97 -6.37 -10.17
N LYS A 206 5.87 -5.05 -10.35
CA LYS A 206 6.94 -4.25 -10.97
C LYS A 206 8.23 -4.21 -10.14
N ASN A 207 8.13 -4.45 -8.83
CA ASN A 207 9.23 -4.39 -7.88
C ASN A 207 9.58 -5.76 -7.30
N ASP A 208 9.25 -6.83 -8.01
CA ASP A 208 9.53 -8.19 -7.58
C ASP A 208 11.05 -8.45 -7.46
N ASN A 209 11.46 -8.86 -6.27
CA ASN A 209 12.83 -9.28 -5.98
C ASN A 209 12.89 -10.71 -5.44
N GLY A 210 11.79 -11.47 -5.55
CA GLY A 210 11.66 -12.83 -5.05
C GLY A 210 11.36 -12.93 -3.55
N SER A 211 11.16 -11.80 -2.85
CA SER A 211 10.73 -11.81 -1.45
C SER A 211 9.21 -11.96 -1.34
N GLU A 212 8.76 -12.60 -0.27
CA GLU A 212 7.35 -12.58 0.09
C GLU A 212 6.97 -11.18 0.60
N ILE A 213 5.95 -10.56 -0.01
CA ILE A 213 5.50 -9.20 0.33
C ILE A 213 4.00 -9.21 0.54
N LEU A 214 3.57 -8.55 1.60
CA LEU A 214 2.17 -8.38 1.95
C LEU A 214 1.86 -6.89 2.13
N VAL A 215 0.76 -6.46 1.53
CA VAL A 215 0.17 -5.13 1.77
C VAL A 215 -1.15 -5.33 2.48
N VAL A 216 -1.25 -4.74 3.65
CA VAL A 216 -2.41 -4.91 4.53
C VAL A 216 -2.91 -3.56 5.02
N THR A 217 -4.18 -3.49 5.39
CA THR A 217 -4.76 -2.36 6.11
C THR A 217 -4.32 -2.37 7.58
N ARG A 218 -4.60 -1.28 8.31
CA ARG A 218 -4.40 -1.25 9.77
C ARG A 218 -5.20 -2.32 10.52
N ASP A 219 -6.33 -2.73 9.98
CA ASP A 219 -7.14 -3.81 10.57
C ASP A 219 -6.60 -5.20 10.24
N GLY A 220 -5.48 -5.27 9.49
CA GLY A 220 -4.86 -6.54 9.08
C GLY A 220 -5.54 -7.18 7.86
N GLU A 221 -6.41 -6.47 7.17
CA GLU A 221 -7.04 -6.95 5.95
C GLU A 221 -6.07 -6.85 4.77
N ARG A 222 -5.92 -7.92 4.02
CA ARG A 222 -5.00 -7.98 2.89
C ARG A 222 -5.53 -7.23 1.68
N ILE A 223 -4.71 -6.31 1.17
CA ILE A 223 -4.94 -5.55 -0.07
C ILE A 223 -4.26 -6.24 -1.26
N ALA A 224 -2.98 -6.58 -1.11
CA ALA A 224 -2.18 -7.22 -2.15
C ALA A 224 -1.13 -8.16 -1.54
N SER A 225 -0.64 -9.11 -2.33
CA SER A 225 0.45 -10.00 -1.91
C SER A 225 1.29 -10.45 -3.10
N LEU A 226 2.57 -10.71 -2.86
CA LEU A 226 3.50 -11.29 -3.81
C LEU A 226 4.22 -12.46 -3.15
N HIS A 227 4.31 -13.59 -3.86
CA HIS A 227 4.96 -14.83 -3.38
C HIS A 227 4.40 -15.42 -2.07
N GLU A 228 3.20 -15.00 -1.64
CA GLU A 228 2.58 -15.59 -0.45
C GLU A 228 2.08 -17.01 -0.74
N GLU A 229 2.60 -17.96 0.00
CA GLU A 229 2.11 -19.33 -0.06
C GLU A 229 0.83 -19.49 0.78
N PRO A 230 -0.19 -20.22 0.26
CA PRO A 230 -1.46 -20.40 0.98
C PRO A 230 -1.30 -20.98 2.40
N GLU A 231 -0.29 -21.82 2.60
CA GLU A 231 0.01 -22.48 3.87
C GLU A 231 0.52 -21.48 4.93
N HIS A 232 1.09 -20.38 4.51
CA HIS A 232 1.65 -19.36 5.40
C HIS A 232 0.63 -18.32 5.90
N ARG A 233 -0.57 -18.29 5.34
CA ARG A 233 -1.56 -17.24 5.60
C ARG A 233 -1.90 -17.03 7.08
N GLU A 234 -2.11 -18.11 7.82
CA GLU A 234 -2.47 -18.00 9.24
C GLU A 234 -1.33 -17.45 10.09
N GLU A 235 -0.11 -17.85 9.77
CA GLU A 235 1.08 -17.34 10.45
C GLU A 235 1.30 -15.87 10.12
N ASN A 236 1.16 -15.49 8.85
CA ASN A 236 1.23 -14.10 8.41
C ASN A 236 0.23 -13.20 9.12
N VAL A 237 -1.02 -13.65 9.28
CA VAL A 237 -2.05 -12.90 10.03
C VAL A 237 -1.63 -12.69 11.49
N ARG A 238 -1.03 -13.69 12.13
CA ARG A 238 -0.52 -13.56 13.52
C ARG A 238 0.63 -12.55 13.60
N LEU A 239 1.60 -12.63 12.68
CA LEU A 239 2.73 -11.70 12.61
C LEU A 239 2.27 -10.26 12.37
N ILE A 240 1.35 -10.04 11.43
CA ILE A 240 0.77 -8.73 11.16
C ILE A 240 0.11 -8.15 12.43
N ARG A 241 -0.71 -8.93 13.13
CA ARG A 241 -1.34 -8.47 14.38
C ARG A 241 -0.31 -8.12 15.45
N GLN A 242 0.76 -8.89 15.55
CA GLN A 242 1.85 -8.62 16.50
C GLN A 242 2.56 -7.31 16.15
N ILE A 243 2.87 -7.05 14.89
CA ILE A 243 3.49 -5.82 14.40
C ILE A 243 2.57 -4.62 14.67
N LEU A 244 1.30 -4.72 14.31
CA LEU A 244 0.33 -3.64 14.53
C LEU A 244 0.15 -3.33 16.01
N ALA A 245 0.23 -4.33 16.88
CA ALA A 245 0.15 -4.16 18.34
C ALA A 245 1.38 -3.44 18.92
N GLN A 246 2.54 -3.46 18.26
CA GLN A 246 3.73 -2.74 18.69
C GLN A 246 3.61 -1.22 18.51
N GLY A 247 2.78 -0.77 17.56
CA GLY A 247 2.55 0.64 17.28
C GLY A 247 3.72 1.38 16.63
N GLU A 248 4.74 0.66 16.19
CA GLU A 248 5.90 1.23 15.51
C GLU A 248 5.60 1.47 14.03
N SER A 249 6.04 2.62 13.50
CA SER A 249 5.83 2.99 12.10
C SER A 249 6.71 2.22 11.13
N GLN A 250 7.84 1.71 11.59
CA GLN A 250 8.76 0.88 10.82
C GLN A 250 9.60 0.00 11.74
N GLY A 251 10.09 -1.11 11.24
CA GLY A 251 10.96 -1.97 12.02
C GLY A 251 11.41 -3.22 11.29
N MET A 252 12.20 -4.01 12.01
CA MET A 252 12.68 -5.30 11.55
C MET A 252 12.58 -6.35 12.66
N LEU A 253 12.05 -7.51 12.33
CA LEU A 253 12.01 -8.69 13.18
C LEU A 253 12.90 -9.78 12.60
N SER A 254 13.64 -10.43 13.50
CA SER A 254 14.41 -11.64 13.18
C SER A 254 13.84 -12.79 13.98
N GLY A 255 13.53 -13.87 13.32
CA GLY A 255 12.95 -15.02 14.00
C GLY A 255 12.71 -16.21 13.10
N LYS A 256 12.03 -17.21 13.63
CA LYS A 256 11.54 -18.31 12.82
C LYS A 256 10.19 -17.90 12.22
N VAL A 257 10.15 -17.79 10.90
CA VAL A 257 8.94 -17.56 10.12
C VAL A 257 8.82 -18.75 9.17
N HIS A 258 7.66 -19.39 9.13
CA HIS A 258 7.41 -20.58 8.32
C HIS A 258 8.42 -21.73 8.60
N GLY A 259 8.82 -21.89 9.86
CA GLY A 259 9.78 -22.93 10.26
C GLY A 259 11.24 -22.65 9.91
N SER A 260 11.54 -21.61 9.14
CA SER A 260 12.89 -21.20 8.75
C SER A 260 13.34 -19.95 9.48
N SER A 261 14.66 -19.77 9.64
CA SER A 261 15.23 -18.52 10.15
C SER A 261 15.06 -17.44 9.09
N SER A 262 14.24 -16.44 9.38
CA SER A 262 13.83 -15.40 8.43
C SER A 262 13.94 -14.03 9.03
N ARG A 263 13.95 -13.03 8.17
CA ARG A 263 13.91 -11.62 8.52
C ARG A 263 12.69 -10.98 7.91
N LEU A 264 12.01 -10.15 8.67
CA LEU A 264 10.83 -9.43 8.26
C LEU A 264 11.04 -7.95 8.52
N ALA A 265 10.88 -7.13 7.48
CA ALA A 265 10.87 -5.68 7.60
C ALA A 265 9.46 -5.16 7.31
N TRP A 266 9.06 -4.09 8.00
CA TRP A 266 7.76 -3.45 7.78
C TRP A 266 7.86 -1.94 7.82
N GLN A 267 6.90 -1.31 7.16
CA GLN A 267 6.68 0.12 7.21
C GLN A 267 5.18 0.43 7.16
N VAL A 268 4.75 1.32 8.04
CA VAL A 268 3.37 1.80 8.10
C VAL A 268 3.29 3.12 7.34
N GLN A 269 2.34 3.23 6.43
CA GLN A 269 2.08 4.46 5.69
C GLN A 269 0.99 5.26 6.42
N GLU A 270 1.38 6.30 7.16
CA GLU A 270 0.47 7.04 8.05
C GLU A 270 -0.67 7.77 7.32
N LYS A 271 -0.44 8.20 6.07
CA LYS A 271 -1.40 8.99 5.29
C LYS A 271 -2.41 8.15 4.50
N SER A 272 -2.21 6.86 4.41
CA SER A 272 -3.05 5.97 3.59
C SER A 272 -3.90 4.99 4.41
N GLY A 273 -4.00 5.19 5.69
CA GLY A 273 -4.94 4.48 6.58
C GLY A 273 -4.44 3.14 7.07
#